data_08c5a60ad5e249de4453ba774c7b8748
#
_entry.id   08c5a60ad5e249de4453ba774c7b8748
#
_cell.length_a   1.000
_cell.length_b   1.000
_cell.length_c   1.000
_cell.angle_alpha   90.00
_cell.angle_beta   90.00
_cell.angle_gamma   90.00
#
_symmetry.space_group_name_H-M   'P 1'
#
loop_
_entity.id
_entity.type
_entity.pdbx_description
1 polymer ?
#
loop_
_entity_poly.entity_id
_entity_poly.type
_entity_poly.pdbx_seq_one_letter_code
_entity_poly.pdbx_strand_id
1 'polypeptide(L)'
;MTSEPATPAGATSLRNRGGVALLVICSILSAVLLIDAALRADAITAVLLAPWPLLVLWAVYVLGVASRVRATAEGVVVQNLLRTTFAPWARVQQIRMRWQIEITLDDGRLLTCFGGPAARRPQRLGPGRTKEDANGRADDAVAALRKAKANAAPVAPVPPVRRGWDIPAIVALLVIVAWAVVAVLVTSG
;
A
#
# COMPACT_ATOMS: atom_id res chain seq x y z
N MET A 1 -13.43 3.84 20.39
CA MET A 1 -13.18 5.10 19.67
C MET A 1 -11.67 5.19 19.45
N THR A 2 -11.19 4.73 18.31
CA THR A 2 -9.78 4.81 17.91
C THR A 2 -9.59 6.15 17.22
N SER A 3 -9.05 7.11 17.94
CA SER A 3 -8.67 8.42 17.39
C SER A 3 -7.59 8.19 16.33
N GLU A 4 -7.93 8.39 15.07
CA GLU A 4 -6.96 8.49 13.99
C GLU A 4 -6.05 9.69 14.29
N PRO A 5 -4.72 9.52 14.39
CA PRO A 5 -3.84 10.64 14.68
C PRO A 5 -3.92 11.64 13.53
N ALA A 6 -4.26 12.89 13.87
CA ALA A 6 -4.34 14.00 12.94
C ALA A 6 -3.04 14.08 12.12
N THR A 7 -3.18 14.10 10.79
CA THR A 7 -2.05 14.22 9.87
C THR A 7 -1.47 15.63 9.96
N PRO A 8 -0.27 15.84 10.53
CA PRO A 8 0.32 17.17 10.58
C PRO A 8 0.69 17.63 9.16
N ALA A 9 0.49 18.90 8.87
CA ALA A 9 0.93 19.54 7.64
C ALA A 9 2.45 19.35 7.49
N GLY A 10 2.87 18.53 6.49
CA GLY A 10 4.27 18.17 6.26
C GLY A 10 4.57 16.67 6.20
N ALA A 11 3.57 15.81 6.37
CA ALA A 11 3.76 14.38 6.27
C ALA A 11 4.15 13.97 4.84
N THR A 12 5.40 13.56 4.62
CA THR A 12 5.84 13.00 3.36
C THR A 12 5.22 11.61 3.18
N SER A 13 4.24 11.51 2.30
CA SER A 13 3.61 10.24 1.94
C SER A 13 4.21 9.70 0.66
N LEU A 14 4.89 8.57 0.76
CA LEU A 14 5.46 7.87 -0.39
C LEU A 14 4.45 6.83 -0.87
N ARG A 15 3.92 7.02 -2.07
CA ARG A 15 2.90 6.15 -2.69
C ARG A 15 3.36 5.67 -4.07
N ASN A 16 3.08 4.42 -4.37
CA ASN A 16 3.33 3.86 -5.70
C ASN A 16 2.29 4.35 -6.72
N ARG A 17 2.70 5.24 -7.64
CA ARG A 17 1.82 5.77 -8.70
C ARG A 17 1.40 4.69 -9.70
N GLY A 18 2.25 3.68 -9.94
CA GLY A 18 1.94 2.58 -10.84
C GLY A 18 0.78 1.72 -10.35
N GLY A 19 0.68 1.51 -9.04
CA GLY A 19 -0.45 0.78 -8.43
C GLY A 19 -1.79 1.48 -8.63
N VAL A 20 -1.81 2.83 -8.58
CA VAL A 20 -3.03 3.61 -8.84
C VAL A 20 -3.47 3.49 -10.30
N ALA A 21 -2.53 3.63 -11.24
CA ALA A 21 -2.84 3.49 -12.66
C ALA A 21 -3.39 2.09 -12.98
N LEU A 22 -2.77 1.04 -12.41
CA LEU A 22 -3.26 -0.33 -12.56
C LEU A 22 -4.66 -0.50 -11.98
N LEU A 23 -4.93 0.06 -10.80
CA LEU A 23 -6.26 0.01 -10.19
C LEU A 23 -7.31 0.67 -11.08
N VAL A 24 -7.01 1.85 -11.65
CA VAL A 24 -7.93 2.54 -12.57
C VAL A 24 -8.22 1.70 -13.81
N ILE A 25 -7.18 1.13 -14.44
CA ILE A 25 -7.35 0.26 -15.61
C ILE A 25 -8.21 -0.95 -15.27
N CYS A 26 -7.91 -1.65 -14.17
CA CYS A 26 -8.69 -2.81 -13.72
C CYS A 26 -10.13 -2.43 -13.39
N SER A 27 -10.37 -1.23 -12.82
CA SER A 27 -11.73 -0.75 -12.51
C SER A 27 -12.54 -0.51 -13.79
N ILE A 28 -11.94 0.11 -14.80
CA ILE A 28 -12.60 0.32 -16.10
C ILE A 28 -12.93 -1.02 -16.76
N LEU A 29 -11.98 -1.95 -16.80
CA LEU A 29 -12.20 -3.28 -17.36
C LEU A 29 -13.30 -4.04 -16.61
N SER A 30 -13.30 -4.00 -15.28
CA SER A 30 -14.34 -4.63 -14.45
C SER A 30 -15.72 -4.02 -14.73
N ALA A 31 -15.79 -2.70 -14.85
CA ALA A 31 -17.06 -2.02 -15.17
C ALA A 31 -17.57 -2.42 -16.56
N VAL A 32 -16.72 -2.45 -17.58
CA VAL A 32 -17.08 -2.87 -18.93
C VAL A 32 -17.59 -4.31 -18.94
N LEU A 33 -16.91 -5.24 -18.27
CA LEU A 33 -17.31 -6.65 -18.18
C LEU A 33 -18.68 -6.81 -17.49
N LEU A 34 -18.93 -6.08 -16.40
CA LEU A 34 -20.20 -6.18 -15.69
C LEU A 34 -21.36 -5.53 -16.45
N ILE A 35 -21.11 -4.42 -17.14
CA ILE A 35 -22.11 -3.79 -18.02
C ILE A 35 -22.43 -4.71 -19.19
N ASP A 36 -21.43 -5.29 -19.84
CA ASP A 36 -21.64 -6.24 -20.94
C ASP A 36 -22.45 -7.46 -20.49
N ALA A 37 -22.13 -8.03 -19.31
CA ALA A 37 -22.91 -9.11 -18.74
C ALA A 37 -24.37 -8.72 -18.47
N ALA A 38 -24.63 -7.53 -17.91
CA ALA A 38 -25.98 -7.04 -17.64
C ALA A 38 -26.77 -6.79 -18.91
N LEU A 39 -26.13 -6.34 -20.00
CA LEU A 39 -26.79 -6.05 -21.28
C LEU A 39 -27.04 -7.30 -22.12
N ARG A 40 -26.17 -8.31 -22.05
CA ARG A 40 -26.28 -9.52 -22.90
C ARG A 40 -26.99 -10.68 -22.24
N ALA A 41 -26.87 -10.82 -20.92
CA ALA A 41 -27.54 -11.85 -20.18
C ALA A 41 -28.75 -11.25 -19.40
N ASP A 42 -28.51 -10.87 -18.16
CA ASP A 42 -29.47 -10.19 -17.30
C ASP A 42 -28.74 -9.55 -16.09
N ALA A 43 -29.49 -8.76 -15.32
CA ALA A 43 -28.94 -8.10 -14.13
C ALA A 43 -28.53 -9.10 -13.02
N ILE A 44 -29.21 -10.24 -12.93
CA ILE A 44 -28.93 -11.28 -11.91
C ILE A 44 -27.60 -11.93 -12.23
N THR A 45 -27.37 -12.30 -13.49
CA THR A 45 -26.08 -12.84 -13.95
C THR A 45 -24.93 -11.87 -13.69
N ALA A 46 -25.12 -10.57 -13.96
CA ALA A 46 -24.10 -9.56 -13.67
C ALA A 46 -23.79 -9.47 -12.17
N VAL A 47 -24.79 -9.55 -11.29
CA VAL A 47 -24.62 -9.56 -9.84
C VAL A 47 -23.89 -10.82 -9.36
N LEU A 48 -24.18 -11.99 -9.93
CA LEU A 48 -23.48 -13.23 -9.58
C LEU A 48 -22.03 -13.26 -10.07
N LEU A 49 -21.71 -12.56 -11.16
CA LEU A 49 -20.35 -12.43 -11.68
C LEU A 49 -19.54 -11.35 -10.94
N ALA A 50 -20.17 -10.36 -10.33
CA ALA A 50 -19.51 -9.20 -9.73
C ALA A 50 -18.43 -9.52 -8.69
N PRO A 51 -18.54 -10.56 -7.83
CA PRO A 51 -17.51 -10.85 -6.83
C PRO A 51 -16.14 -11.10 -7.43
N TRP A 52 -16.03 -11.69 -8.61
CA TRP A 52 -14.76 -12.05 -9.24
C TRP A 52 -13.90 -10.83 -9.61
N PRO A 53 -14.40 -9.88 -10.42
CA PRO A 53 -13.67 -8.66 -10.67
C PRO A 53 -13.43 -7.83 -9.42
N LEU A 54 -14.33 -7.84 -8.43
CA LEU A 54 -14.13 -7.17 -7.15
C LEU A 54 -12.98 -7.79 -6.34
N LEU A 55 -12.79 -9.11 -6.36
CA LEU A 55 -11.62 -9.77 -5.76
C LEU A 55 -10.32 -9.32 -6.42
N VAL A 56 -10.31 -9.22 -7.75
CA VAL A 56 -9.14 -8.71 -8.49
C VAL A 56 -8.85 -7.26 -8.11
N LEU A 57 -9.87 -6.40 -8.07
CA LEU A 57 -9.73 -5.00 -7.67
C LEU A 57 -9.23 -4.87 -6.23
N TRP A 58 -9.76 -5.68 -5.33
CA TRP A 58 -9.29 -5.72 -3.93
C TRP A 58 -7.82 -6.13 -3.85
N ALA A 59 -7.39 -7.17 -4.58
CA ALA A 59 -6.01 -7.60 -4.63
C ALA A 59 -5.08 -6.51 -5.18
N VAL A 60 -5.46 -5.87 -6.30
CA VAL A 60 -4.71 -4.74 -6.89
C VAL A 60 -4.63 -3.57 -5.91
N TYR A 61 -5.72 -3.25 -5.21
CA TYR A 61 -5.73 -2.20 -4.18
C TYR A 61 -4.74 -2.52 -3.05
N VAL A 62 -4.82 -3.71 -2.47
CA VAL A 62 -3.98 -4.10 -1.33
C VAL A 62 -2.51 -4.16 -1.72
N LEU A 63 -2.19 -4.74 -2.87
CA LEU A 63 -0.81 -4.90 -3.34
C LEU A 63 -0.21 -3.58 -3.86
N GLY A 64 -0.99 -2.80 -4.60
CA GLY A 64 -0.49 -1.64 -5.34
C GLY A 64 -0.74 -0.29 -4.68
N VAL A 65 -1.80 -0.14 -3.90
CA VAL A 65 -2.28 1.16 -3.41
C VAL A 65 -2.23 1.29 -1.90
N ALA A 66 -2.63 0.24 -1.16
CA ALA A 66 -2.70 0.27 0.29
C ALA A 66 -1.31 0.38 0.93
N SER A 67 -0.29 -0.25 0.31
CA SER A 67 1.08 -0.19 0.81
C SER A 67 1.66 1.22 0.68
N ARG A 68 2.07 1.82 1.80
CA ARG A 68 2.60 3.20 1.86
C ARG A 68 3.51 3.41 3.06
N VAL A 69 4.42 4.36 2.93
CA VAL A 69 5.30 4.82 4.01
C VAL A 69 4.98 6.28 4.30
N ARG A 70 4.68 6.60 5.53
CA ARG A 70 4.41 7.96 5.99
C ARG A 70 5.37 8.33 7.11
N ALA A 71 6.07 9.45 6.96
CA ALA A 71 6.79 10.08 8.05
C ALA A 71 5.83 10.97 8.83
N THR A 72 5.78 10.79 10.15
CA THR A 72 5.08 11.67 11.09
C THR A 72 6.10 12.39 11.97
N ALA A 73 5.67 13.35 12.80
CA ALA A 73 6.55 14.03 13.75
C ALA A 73 7.17 13.05 14.77
N GLU A 74 6.42 12.03 15.17
CA GLU A 74 6.80 11.10 16.24
C GLU A 74 7.50 9.84 15.75
N GLY A 75 7.33 9.47 14.47
CA GLY A 75 7.85 8.21 13.95
C GLY A 75 7.49 7.96 12.50
N VAL A 76 7.73 6.75 12.05
CA VAL A 76 7.35 6.29 10.72
C VAL A 76 6.20 5.28 10.80
N VAL A 77 5.20 5.48 9.97
CA VAL A 77 4.09 4.54 9.76
C VAL A 77 4.36 3.80 8.44
N VAL A 78 4.52 2.51 8.54
CA VAL A 78 4.68 1.60 7.41
C VAL A 78 3.43 0.76 7.28
N GLN A 79 2.70 0.94 6.19
CA GLN A 79 1.58 0.07 5.83
C GLN A 79 2.05 -0.89 4.75
N ASN A 80 2.07 -2.18 5.09
CA ASN A 80 2.39 -3.26 4.19
C ASN A 80 1.18 -4.16 4.04
N LEU A 81 0.58 -4.19 2.84
CA LEU A 81 -0.61 -5.01 2.59
C LEU A 81 -1.71 -4.71 3.62
N LEU A 82 -2.02 -5.70 4.46
CA LEU A 82 -3.05 -5.63 5.50
C LEU A 82 -2.49 -5.29 6.89
N ARG A 83 -1.19 -4.98 7.01
CA ARG A 83 -0.54 -4.66 8.28
C ARG A 83 -0.01 -3.24 8.31
N THR A 84 -0.33 -2.52 9.36
CA THR A 84 0.24 -1.21 9.68
C THR A 84 1.20 -1.34 10.84
N THR A 85 2.41 -0.82 10.70
CA THR A 85 3.42 -0.78 11.76
C THR A 85 3.81 0.68 12.00
N PHE A 86 3.66 1.14 13.22
CA PHE A 86 4.20 2.42 13.68
C PHE A 86 5.52 2.18 14.43
N ALA A 87 6.58 2.83 14.00
CA ALA A 87 7.87 2.80 14.68
C ALA A 87 8.29 4.23 15.05
N PRO A 88 8.46 4.54 16.36
CA PRO A 88 8.96 5.83 16.81
C PRO A 88 10.37 6.10 16.27
N TRP A 89 10.70 7.37 15.96
CA TRP A 89 12.03 7.72 15.44
C TRP A 89 13.16 7.33 16.36
N ALA A 90 12.95 7.35 17.67
CA ALA A 90 13.94 6.94 18.67
C ALA A 90 14.34 5.45 18.56
N ARG A 91 13.44 4.60 18.01
CA ARG A 91 13.69 3.19 17.78
C ARG A 91 14.20 2.87 16.37
N VAL A 92 14.22 3.86 15.48
CA VAL A 92 14.74 3.68 14.12
C VAL A 92 16.25 3.87 14.14
N GLN A 93 17.00 2.80 13.92
CA GLN A 93 18.47 2.85 13.89
C GLN A 93 18.95 3.30 12.51
N GLN A 94 18.47 2.66 11.44
CA GLN A 94 18.97 2.92 10.09
C GLN A 94 17.84 2.85 9.07
N ILE A 95 17.94 3.69 8.02
CA ILE A 95 17.04 3.71 6.85
C ILE A 95 17.93 3.48 5.62
N ARG A 96 17.65 2.42 4.89
CA ARG A 96 18.40 2.05 3.67
C ARG A 96 17.43 1.85 2.51
N MET A 97 17.92 2.07 1.29
CA MET A 97 17.31 1.62 0.06
C MET A 97 18.10 0.43 -0.47
N ARG A 98 17.44 -0.69 -0.66
CA ARG A 98 18.02 -1.84 -1.34
C ARG A 98 17.19 -2.12 -2.61
N TRP A 99 16.22 -2.99 -2.56
CA TRP A 99 15.17 -3.16 -3.58
C TRP A 99 13.93 -2.34 -3.24
N GLN A 100 13.74 -2.10 -1.98
CA GLN A 100 12.69 -1.34 -1.33
C GLN A 100 13.27 -0.65 -0.10
N ILE A 101 12.50 0.26 0.51
CA ILE A 101 12.94 0.93 1.73
C ILE A 101 12.98 -0.10 2.87
N GLU A 102 14.13 -0.23 3.50
CA GLU A 102 14.37 -1.06 4.68
C GLU A 102 14.69 -0.15 5.86
N ILE A 103 13.98 -0.39 6.97
CA ILE A 103 14.15 0.34 8.22
C ILE A 103 14.60 -0.65 9.29
N THR A 104 15.82 -0.47 9.80
CA THR A 104 16.35 -1.27 10.92
C THR A 104 15.97 -0.59 12.22
N LEU A 105 15.42 -1.35 13.15
CA LEU A 105 15.07 -0.90 14.49
C LEU A 105 16.21 -1.18 15.48
N ASP A 106 16.13 -0.57 16.66
CA ASP A 106 17.09 -0.73 17.76
C ASP A 106 17.20 -2.16 18.28
N ASP A 107 16.14 -2.95 18.15
CA ASP A 107 16.10 -4.37 18.53
C ASP A 107 16.61 -5.31 17.42
N GLY A 108 17.20 -4.78 16.35
CA GLY A 108 17.72 -5.53 15.21
C GLY A 108 16.64 -6.00 14.20
N ARG A 109 15.36 -5.75 14.46
CA ARG A 109 14.30 -6.10 13.52
C ARG A 109 14.35 -5.23 12.28
N LEU A 110 14.13 -5.87 11.12
CA LEU A 110 14.06 -5.22 9.83
C LEU A 110 12.60 -5.02 9.43
N LEU A 111 12.20 -3.76 9.24
CA LEU A 111 10.92 -3.40 8.64
C LEU A 111 11.15 -3.14 7.15
N THR A 112 10.65 -4.03 6.33
CA THR A 112 10.67 -3.90 4.87
C THR A 112 9.42 -3.17 4.41
N CYS A 113 9.56 -2.12 3.60
CA CYS A 113 8.46 -1.26 3.19
C CYS A 113 8.07 -1.56 1.74
N PHE A 114 6.93 -2.23 1.51
CA PHE A 114 6.43 -2.50 0.14
C PHE A 114 5.84 -1.26 -0.53
N GLY A 115 5.44 -0.27 0.25
CA GLY A 115 4.91 1.01 -0.24
C GLY A 115 6.01 2.05 -0.35
N GLY A 116 6.25 2.52 -1.54
CA GLY A 116 7.25 3.54 -1.81
C GLY A 116 7.87 3.35 -3.20
N PRO A 117 8.76 4.26 -3.62
CA PRO A 117 9.50 4.05 -4.85
C PRO A 117 10.40 2.83 -4.66
N ALA A 118 10.25 1.84 -5.55
CA ALA A 118 11.17 0.71 -5.62
C ALA A 118 12.43 1.11 -6.39
N ALA A 119 13.59 0.69 -5.91
CA ALA A 119 14.80 0.77 -6.70
C ALA A 119 14.61 -0.11 -7.94
N ARG A 120 14.63 0.49 -9.12
CA ARG A 120 14.59 -0.29 -10.37
C ARG A 120 15.92 -1.01 -10.54
N ARG A 121 15.86 -2.30 -10.90
CA ARG A 121 17.05 -2.96 -11.46
C ARG A 121 17.60 -2.09 -12.59
N PRO A 122 18.93 -1.99 -12.75
CA PRO A 122 19.52 -1.37 -13.93
C PRO A 122 19.09 -2.19 -15.15
N GLN A 123 17.92 -1.88 -15.69
CA GLN A 123 17.52 -2.33 -17.00
C GLN A 123 18.39 -1.55 -18.01
N ARG A 124 18.89 -2.25 -19.03
CA ARG A 124 19.48 -1.59 -20.19
C ARG A 124 18.40 -0.67 -20.78
N LEU A 125 18.47 0.59 -20.40
CA LEU A 125 17.60 1.64 -20.93
C LEU A 125 18.08 1.94 -22.34
N GLY A 126 17.13 1.99 -23.29
CA GLY A 126 17.40 2.49 -24.62
C GLY A 126 17.99 3.90 -24.63
N PRO A 127 18.60 4.36 -25.74
CA PRO A 127 19.25 5.64 -25.84
C PRO A 127 18.26 6.77 -25.47
N GLY A 128 18.61 7.58 -24.45
CA GLY A 128 17.89 8.79 -24.06
C GLY A 128 17.31 8.84 -22.63
N ARG A 129 17.45 7.79 -21.79
CA ARG A 129 17.07 7.85 -20.38
C ARG A 129 18.27 7.59 -19.47
N THR A 130 18.67 8.60 -18.73
CA THR A 130 19.79 8.50 -17.80
C THR A 130 19.43 7.66 -16.56
N LYS A 131 20.39 6.91 -16.07
CA LYS A 131 20.35 6.08 -14.85
C LYS A 131 19.91 6.87 -13.61
N GLU A 132 20.13 8.17 -13.61
CA GLU A 132 19.85 9.11 -12.52
C GLU A 132 18.36 9.29 -12.26
N ASP A 133 17.50 9.35 -13.28
CA ASP A 133 16.07 9.61 -13.12
C ASP A 133 15.30 8.45 -12.46
N ALA A 134 15.79 7.23 -12.56
CA ALA A 134 15.11 6.05 -12.03
C ALA A 134 15.44 5.81 -10.55
N ASN A 135 16.67 6.14 -10.12
CA ASN A 135 17.12 6.00 -8.73
C ASN A 135 16.86 7.28 -7.92
N GLY A 136 16.83 8.46 -8.55
CA GLY A 136 16.67 9.74 -7.88
C GLY A 136 15.43 9.78 -6.95
N ARG A 137 14.28 9.29 -7.40
CA ARG A 137 13.06 9.25 -6.56
C ARG A 137 13.19 8.34 -5.35
N ALA A 138 13.96 7.26 -5.47
CA ALA A 138 14.17 6.32 -4.39
C ALA A 138 15.13 6.91 -3.34
N ASP A 139 16.18 7.57 -3.81
CA ASP A 139 17.17 8.26 -2.97
C ASP A 139 16.54 9.48 -2.31
N ASP A 140 15.73 10.26 -3.02
CA ASP A 140 14.95 11.38 -2.48
C ASP A 140 13.99 10.93 -1.36
N ALA A 141 13.35 9.77 -1.54
CA ALA A 141 12.45 9.20 -0.54
C ALA A 141 13.20 8.83 0.75
N VAL A 142 14.35 8.19 0.63
CA VAL A 142 15.21 7.86 1.78
C VAL A 142 15.76 9.13 2.43
N ALA A 143 16.19 10.11 1.64
CA ALA A 143 16.66 11.41 2.14
C ALA A 143 15.56 12.15 2.91
N ALA A 144 14.32 12.15 2.39
CA ALA A 144 13.17 12.74 3.07
C ALA A 144 12.87 12.05 4.41
N LEU A 145 12.93 10.71 4.48
CA LEU A 145 12.74 9.96 5.72
C LEU A 145 13.85 10.24 6.73
N ARG A 146 15.12 10.30 6.27
CA ARG A 146 16.26 10.64 7.14
C ARG A 146 16.17 12.07 7.67
N LYS A 147 15.73 13.02 6.83
CA LYS A 147 15.47 14.41 7.23
C LYS A 147 14.36 14.48 8.26
N ALA A 148 13.25 13.74 8.05
CA ALA A 148 12.17 13.68 9.01
C ALA A 148 12.64 13.12 10.37
N LYS A 149 13.46 12.08 10.36
CA LYS A 149 14.08 11.52 11.57
C LYS A 149 14.99 12.55 12.27
N ALA A 150 15.83 13.27 11.52
CA ALA A 150 16.75 14.28 12.08
C ALA A 150 16.00 15.47 12.69
N ASN A 151 14.86 15.84 12.16
CA ASN A 151 14.03 16.94 12.65
C ASN A 151 13.04 16.51 13.76
N ALA A 152 12.99 15.23 14.11
CA ALA A 152 12.08 14.73 15.11
C ALA A 152 12.52 15.16 16.51
N ALA A 153 11.59 15.72 17.29
CA ALA A 153 11.84 16.03 18.69
C ALA A 153 12.02 14.74 19.51
N PRO A 154 12.94 14.72 20.47
CA PRO A 154 13.06 13.60 21.38
C PRO A 154 11.79 13.46 22.22
N VAL A 155 11.20 12.26 22.20
CA VAL A 155 9.99 11.95 22.97
C VAL A 155 10.38 11.00 24.11
N ALA A 156 10.07 11.40 25.34
CA ALA A 156 10.29 10.57 26.52
C ALA A 156 8.96 10.43 27.29
N PRO A 157 8.53 9.22 27.70
CA PRO A 157 9.18 7.93 27.42
C PRO A 157 9.02 7.50 25.94
N VAL A 158 9.99 6.72 25.42
CA VAL A 158 9.96 6.24 24.05
C VAL A 158 8.79 5.26 23.87
N PRO A 159 7.83 5.53 22.97
CA PRO A 159 6.70 4.65 22.77
C PRO A 159 7.14 3.28 22.21
N PRO A 160 6.39 2.21 22.47
CA PRO A 160 6.65 0.91 21.85
C PRO A 160 6.29 0.93 20.37
N VAL A 161 6.94 0.05 19.58
CA VAL A 161 6.52 -0.23 18.21
C VAL A 161 5.13 -0.85 18.22
N ARG A 162 4.19 -0.21 17.54
CA ARG A 162 2.79 -0.67 17.47
C ARG A 162 2.52 -1.32 16.14
N ARG A 163 1.82 -2.45 16.17
CA ARG A 163 1.37 -3.17 14.98
C ARG A 163 -0.14 -3.29 14.99
N GLY A 164 -0.76 -3.03 13.86
CA GLY A 164 -2.20 -3.15 13.66
C GLY A 164 -2.51 -3.86 12.37
N TRP A 165 -3.77 -4.26 12.23
CA TRP A 165 -4.33 -4.81 11.00
C TRP A 165 -5.18 -3.73 10.32
N ASP A 166 -5.22 -3.78 9.00
CA ASP A 166 -6.15 -2.97 8.19
C ASP A 166 -7.52 -3.67 8.21
N ILE A 167 -8.25 -3.46 9.32
CA ILE A 167 -9.56 -4.09 9.53
C ILE A 167 -10.54 -3.78 8.38
N PRO A 168 -10.65 -2.53 7.88
CA PRO A 168 -11.54 -2.25 6.75
C PRO A 168 -11.23 -3.10 5.50
N ALA A 169 -9.95 -3.27 5.16
CA ALA A 169 -9.56 -4.08 4.02
C ALA A 169 -9.87 -5.57 4.22
N ILE A 170 -9.70 -6.08 5.45
CA ILE A 170 -10.05 -7.46 5.80
C ILE A 170 -11.56 -7.67 5.73
N VAL A 171 -12.35 -6.76 6.28
CA VAL A 171 -13.81 -6.83 6.24
C VAL A 171 -14.32 -6.81 4.79
N ALA A 172 -13.76 -5.92 3.95
CA ALA A 172 -14.11 -5.87 2.54
C ALA A 172 -13.83 -7.22 1.84
N LEU A 173 -12.68 -7.85 2.12
CA LEU A 173 -12.37 -9.19 1.58
C LEU A 173 -13.41 -10.22 2.00
N LEU A 174 -13.73 -10.27 3.30
CA LEU A 174 -14.70 -11.24 3.84
C LEU A 174 -16.08 -11.07 3.19
N VAL A 175 -16.53 -9.85 2.98
CA VAL A 175 -17.80 -9.56 2.30
C VAL A 175 -17.77 -10.04 0.86
N ILE A 176 -16.70 -9.74 0.11
CA ILE A 176 -16.56 -10.17 -1.29
C ILE A 176 -16.50 -11.69 -1.40
N VAL A 177 -15.75 -12.35 -0.50
CA VAL A 177 -15.66 -13.82 -0.48
C VAL A 177 -17.00 -14.46 -0.12
N ALA A 178 -17.71 -13.94 0.88
CA ALA A 178 -19.04 -14.42 1.22
C ALA A 178 -20.01 -14.29 0.03
N TRP A 179 -19.96 -13.17 -0.66
CA TRP A 179 -20.75 -12.97 -1.89
C TRP A 179 -20.37 -13.97 -2.98
N ALA A 180 -19.06 -14.20 -3.23
CA ALA A 180 -18.61 -15.20 -4.19
C ALA A 180 -19.11 -16.61 -3.86
N VAL A 181 -19.10 -16.98 -2.59
CA VAL A 181 -19.63 -18.29 -2.12
C VAL A 181 -21.13 -18.40 -2.42
N VAL A 182 -21.92 -17.37 -2.09
CA VAL A 182 -23.34 -17.34 -2.40
C VAL A 182 -23.59 -17.44 -3.91
N ALA A 183 -22.83 -16.70 -4.72
CA ALA A 183 -22.93 -16.75 -6.17
C ALA A 183 -22.67 -18.18 -6.71
N VAL A 184 -21.65 -18.87 -6.21
CA VAL A 184 -21.34 -20.26 -6.59
C VAL A 184 -22.49 -21.19 -6.20
N LEU A 185 -23.01 -21.11 -4.97
CA LEU A 185 -24.09 -21.96 -4.50
C LEU A 185 -25.36 -21.80 -5.33
N VAL A 186 -25.71 -20.57 -5.70
CA VAL A 186 -26.88 -20.27 -6.55
C VAL A 186 -26.72 -20.79 -7.96
N THR A 187 -25.50 -20.81 -8.51
CA THR A 187 -25.24 -21.25 -9.89
C THR A 187 -24.99 -22.76 -9.99
N SER A 188 -24.70 -23.44 -8.88
CA SER A 188 -24.43 -24.88 -8.85
C SER A 188 -25.62 -25.75 -8.42
N GLY A 189 -26.69 -25.14 -7.91
CA GLY A 189 -27.97 -25.82 -7.53
C GLY A 189 -29.04 -25.63 -8.61
#